data_7a49c0bca81f5a71b45a7c9a2723f538
#
_entry.id   7a49c0bca81f5a71b45a7c9a2723f538
#
_cell.length_a   1.000
_cell.length_b   1.000
_cell.length_c   1.000
_cell.angle_alpha   90.00
_cell.angle_beta   90.00
_cell.angle_gamma   90.00
#
_symmetry.space_group_name_H-M   'P 1'
#
loop_
_entity.id
_entity.type
_entity.pdbx_description
1 polymer ?
#
loop_
_entity_poly.entity_id
_entity_poly.type
_entity_poly.pdbx_seq_one_letter_code
_entity_poly.pdbx_strand_id
1 'polypeptide(L)'
;WEDISLTEGSIYIDKTIQRVQKEHNGKKTMLIIATPKTPSSIRTIPIPNQLLQIIKSSELPQKGYLLTGSTEKYIEPRTYQYHFKKLLQRCKIPETNFHALRHTFATRCVELGFDIKTLSEILGHSSINITLNRYVHPSFDLKKQNMNKMNELISFR
;
A
#
# COMPACT_ATOMS: atom_id res chain seq x y z
N TRP A 1 -10.02 -7.95 10.90
CA TRP A 1 -9.03 -8.54 11.80
C TRP A 1 -8.58 -9.93 11.36
N GLU A 2 -9.45 -10.71 10.71
CA GLU A 2 -9.15 -12.07 10.24
C GLU A 2 -7.96 -12.11 9.25
N ASP A 3 -7.75 -11.04 8.52
CA ASP A 3 -6.67 -10.91 7.54
C ASP A 3 -5.35 -10.35 8.16
N ILE A 4 -5.29 -10.18 9.51
CA ILE A 4 -4.11 -9.65 10.21
C ILE A 4 -3.56 -10.70 11.18
N SER A 5 -2.32 -11.11 10.98
CA SER A 5 -1.59 -11.95 11.93
C SER A 5 -0.73 -11.06 12.83
N LEU A 6 -1.15 -10.88 14.09
CA LEU A 6 -0.38 -10.12 15.07
C LEU A 6 0.87 -10.90 15.55
N THR A 7 0.87 -12.21 15.44
CA THR A 7 1.99 -13.08 15.80
C THR A 7 3.09 -13.03 14.75
N GLU A 8 2.71 -13.12 13.48
CA GLU A 8 3.65 -13.04 12.36
C GLU A 8 3.95 -11.59 11.93
N GLY A 9 3.15 -10.63 12.40
CA GLY A 9 3.27 -9.24 11.99
C GLY A 9 2.99 -9.04 10.50
N SER A 10 1.89 -9.59 10.00
CA SER A 10 1.55 -9.54 8.57
C SER A 10 0.08 -9.25 8.31
N ILE A 11 -0.21 -8.74 7.10
CA ILE A 11 -1.57 -8.53 6.57
C ILE A 11 -1.71 -9.36 5.30
N TYR A 12 -2.76 -10.17 5.22
CA TYR A 12 -3.15 -10.89 4.02
C TYR A 12 -4.19 -10.09 3.23
N ILE A 13 -3.94 -9.84 1.96
CA ILE A 13 -4.82 -9.08 1.07
C ILE A 13 -5.35 -10.01 -0.01
N ASP A 14 -6.63 -10.37 0.09
CA ASP A 14 -7.33 -11.25 -0.85
C ASP A 14 -8.68 -10.69 -1.29
N LYS A 15 -9.07 -9.51 -0.78
CA LYS A 15 -10.38 -8.90 -1.02
C LYS A 15 -10.25 -7.46 -1.52
N THR A 16 -11.22 -7.03 -2.28
CA THR A 16 -11.37 -5.64 -2.72
C THR A 16 -12.81 -5.19 -2.54
N ILE A 17 -13.00 -3.92 -2.15
CA ILE A 17 -14.32 -3.29 -2.09
C ILE A 17 -14.43 -2.37 -3.28
N GLN A 18 -15.45 -2.57 -4.10
CA GLN A 18 -15.72 -1.71 -5.25
C GLN A 18 -17.21 -1.40 -5.41
N ARG A 19 -17.49 -0.22 -5.95
CA ARG A 19 -18.85 0.21 -6.23
C ARG A 19 -19.19 -0.14 -7.68
N VAL A 20 -20.23 -0.92 -7.87
CA VAL A 20 -20.73 -1.34 -9.18
C VAL A 20 -22.12 -0.79 -9.44
N GLN A 21 -22.49 -0.64 -10.70
CA GLN A 21 -23.86 -0.30 -11.08
C GLN A 21 -24.75 -1.55 -10.94
N LYS A 22 -25.96 -1.37 -10.44
CA LYS A 22 -26.99 -2.42 -10.49
C LYS A 22 -27.50 -2.53 -11.94
N GLU A 23 -27.60 -3.75 -12.46
CA GLU A 23 -28.07 -4.07 -13.81
C GLU A 23 -29.53 -3.73 -13.95
N HIS A 24 -30.21 -2.87 -13.77
CA HIS A 24 -31.53 -2.38 -14.18
C HIS A 24 -31.70 -0.89 -13.78
N ASN A 25 -31.72 -0.01 -14.75
CA ASN A 25 -31.97 1.44 -14.68
C ASN A 25 -30.85 2.40 -14.29
N GLY A 26 -29.56 2.04 -14.33
CA GLY A 26 -28.41 3.00 -14.37
C GLY A 26 -28.22 3.98 -13.22
N LYS A 27 -29.19 4.12 -12.31
CA LYS A 27 -29.19 5.13 -11.23
C LYS A 27 -28.78 4.62 -9.85
N LYS A 28 -28.79 3.30 -9.61
CA LYS A 28 -28.46 2.72 -8.32
C LYS A 28 -27.14 1.97 -8.37
N THR A 29 -26.22 2.33 -7.49
CA THR A 29 -24.96 1.62 -7.32
C THR A 29 -24.98 0.81 -6.03
N MET A 30 -24.25 -0.31 -5.98
CA MET A 30 -24.03 -1.11 -4.79
C MET A 30 -22.55 -1.33 -4.55
N LEU A 31 -22.17 -1.53 -3.29
CA LEU A 31 -20.84 -1.97 -2.94
C LEU A 31 -20.79 -3.50 -2.95
N ILE A 32 -19.76 -4.03 -3.54
CA ILE A 32 -19.46 -5.46 -3.52
C ILE A 32 -18.06 -5.68 -2.94
N ILE A 33 -17.93 -6.75 -2.16
CA ILE A 33 -16.64 -7.30 -1.76
C ILE A 33 -16.38 -8.46 -2.71
N ALA A 34 -15.26 -8.42 -3.41
CA ALA A 34 -14.88 -9.41 -4.41
C ALA A 34 -13.40 -9.75 -4.29
N THR A 35 -12.98 -10.84 -4.89
CA THR A 35 -11.57 -11.16 -5.07
C THR A 35 -10.90 -10.14 -6.01
N PRO A 36 -9.62 -9.83 -5.81
CA PRO A 36 -8.88 -8.96 -6.72
C PRO A 36 -8.87 -9.50 -8.15
N LYS A 37 -8.80 -8.59 -9.13
CA LYS A 37 -8.84 -8.93 -10.57
C LYS A 37 -7.60 -9.70 -11.05
N THR A 38 -6.47 -9.56 -10.37
CA THR A 38 -5.22 -10.20 -10.75
C THR A 38 -4.65 -11.03 -9.61
N PRO A 39 -4.05 -12.20 -9.87
CA PRO A 39 -3.41 -13.00 -8.83
C PRO A 39 -2.34 -12.24 -8.04
N SER A 40 -1.58 -11.36 -8.68
CA SER A 40 -0.54 -10.53 -8.05
C SER A 40 -1.10 -9.54 -7.01
N SER A 41 -2.39 -9.27 -7.05
CA SER A 41 -3.05 -8.45 -6.03
C SER A 41 -3.32 -9.20 -4.73
N ILE A 42 -3.35 -10.54 -4.78
CA ILE A 42 -3.45 -11.40 -3.58
C ILE A 42 -2.03 -11.57 -3.04
N ARG A 43 -1.81 -11.12 -1.81
CA ARG A 43 -0.46 -11.08 -1.23
C ARG A 43 -0.48 -10.93 0.27
N THR A 44 0.61 -11.35 0.90
CA THR A 44 0.89 -11.06 2.31
C THR A 44 1.89 -9.91 2.40
N ILE A 45 1.58 -8.90 3.20
CA ILE A 45 2.44 -7.72 3.43
C ILE A 45 2.92 -7.75 4.87
N PRO A 46 4.25 -7.72 5.13
CA PRO A 46 4.79 -7.56 6.48
C PRO A 46 4.39 -6.20 7.06
N ILE A 47 4.05 -6.18 8.34
CA ILE A 47 3.73 -4.96 9.08
C ILE A 47 5.01 -4.45 9.75
N PRO A 48 5.44 -3.19 9.52
CA PRO A 48 6.55 -2.61 10.27
C PRO A 48 6.29 -2.65 11.78
N ASN A 49 7.34 -2.91 12.56
CA ASN A 49 7.22 -3.10 14.02
C ASN A 49 6.50 -1.95 14.72
N GLN A 50 6.76 -0.70 14.34
CA GLN A 50 6.08 0.46 14.92
C GLN A 50 4.57 0.43 14.65
N LEU A 51 4.16 0.11 13.42
CA LEU A 51 2.74 -0.01 13.07
C LEU A 51 2.10 -1.19 13.80
N LEU A 52 2.81 -2.32 13.92
CA LEU A 52 2.34 -3.48 14.66
C LEU A 52 2.10 -3.14 16.14
N GLN A 53 2.98 -2.36 16.77
CA GLN A 53 2.78 -1.87 18.13
C GLN A 53 1.54 -0.97 18.26
N ILE A 54 1.33 -0.04 17.31
CA ILE A 54 0.15 0.81 17.28
C ILE A 54 -1.13 -0.04 17.16
N ILE A 55 -1.13 -1.06 16.30
CA ILE A 55 -2.28 -1.96 16.14
C ILE A 55 -2.52 -2.74 17.43
N LYS A 56 -1.47 -3.29 18.07
CA LYS A 56 -1.58 -4.04 19.33
C LYS A 56 -2.05 -3.18 20.50
N SER A 57 -1.65 -1.92 20.56
CA SER A 57 -2.05 -0.99 21.62
C SER A 57 -3.41 -0.33 21.36
N SER A 58 -4.01 -0.54 20.18
CA SER A 58 -5.33 -0.01 19.90
C SER A 58 -6.37 -0.72 20.76
N GLU A 59 -7.29 0.05 21.35
CA GLU A 59 -8.44 -0.47 22.13
C GLU A 59 -9.55 -1.03 21.23
N LEU A 60 -9.29 -1.14 19.92
CA LEU A 60 -10.27 -1.65 18.96
C LEU A 60 -10.52 -3.14 19.20
N PRO A 61 -11.77 -3.58 19.16
CA PRO A 61 -12.09 -5.01 19.23
C PRO A 61 -11.35 -5.77 18.13
N GLN A 62 -10.62 -6.82 18.49
CA GLN A 62 -9.88 -7.66 17.54
C GLN A 62 -10.81 -8.60 16.75
N LYS A 63 -11.90 -8.04 16.22
CA LYS A 63 -12.93 -8.74 15.48
C LYS A 63 -13.55 -7.85 14.40
N GLY A 64 -13.87 -8.44 13.26
CA GLY A 64 -14.48 -7.72 12.15
C GLY A 64 -13.56 -6.75 11.43
N TYR A 65 -14.08 -5.63 10.97
CA TYR A 65 -13.32 -4.63 10.20
C TYR A 65 -12.44 -3.77 11.11
N LEU A 66 -11.13 -3.73 10.83
CA LEU A 66 -10.13 -3.04 11.65
C LEU A 66 -10.51 -1.59 11.98
N LEU A 67 -11.01 -0.84 10.99
CA LEU A 67 -11.27 0.60 11.14
C LEU A 67 -12.58 0.93 11.85
N THR A 68 -13.47 -0.01 12.02
CA THR A 68 -14.77 0.21 12.67
C THR A 68 -14.96 -0.62 13.93
N GLY A 69 -14.17 -1.68 14.11
CA GLY A 69 -14.39 -2.69 15.15
C GLY A 69 -15.72 -3.45 15.01
N SER A 70 -16.40 -3.33 13.87
CA SER A 70 -17.69 -3.95 13.61
C SER A 70 -17.55 -5.16 12.69
N THR A 71 -18.34 -6.20 12.89
CA THR A 71 -18.44 -7.33 11.98
C THR A 71 -19.34 -7.07 10.78
N GLU A 72 -20.19 -6.06 10.86
CA GLU A 72 -21.20 -5.75 9.82
C GLU A 72 -20.91 -4.47 9.05
N LYS A 73 -20.25 -3.48 9.71
CA LYS A 73 -20.07 -2.15 9.16
C LYS A 73 -18.61 -1.89 8.81
N TYR A 74 -18.33 -1.74 7.53
CA TYR A 74 -17.05 -1.25 7.02
C TYR A 74 -17.14 0.24 6.63
N ILE A 75 -16.00 0.91 6.51
CA ILE A 75 -15.95 2.28 6.00
C ILE A 75 -16.00 2.26 4.48
N GLU A 76 -16.99 2.96 3.89
CA GLU A 76 -17.02 3.15 2.44
C GLU A 76 -15.76 3.87 1.93
N PRO A 77 -15.19 3.49 0.78
CA PRO A 77 -14.02 4.16 0.21
C PRO A 77 -14.21 5.68 0.04
N ARG A 78 -15.42 6.13 -0.35
CA ARG A 78 -15.72 7.57 -0.47
C ARG A 78 -15.66 8.32 0.86
N THR A 79 -16.17 7.71 1.92
CA THR A 79 -16.11 8.27 3.28
C THR A 79 -14.66 8.41 3.72
N TYR A 80 -13.83 7.40 3.44
CA TYR A 80 -12.40 7.43 3.77
C TYR A 80 -11.67 8.52 2.99
N GLN A 81 -11.93 8.66 1.69
CA GLN A 81 -11.38 9.74 0.87
C GLN A 81 -11.80 11.13 1.38
N TYR A 82 -13.04 11.29 1.81
CA TYR A 82 -13.53 12.53 2.40
C TYR A 82 -12.80 12.89 3.71
N HIS A 83 -12.61 11.93 4.61
CA HIS A 83 -11.83 12.13 5.82
C HIS A 83 -10.38 12.48 5.53
N PHE A 84 -9.77 11.84 4.53
CA PHE A 84 -8.42 12.15 4.09
C PHE A 84 -8.31 13.60 3.60
N LYS A 85 -9.22 14.07 2.75
CA LYS A 85 -9.24 15.47 2.30
C LYS A 85 -9.38 16.45 3.46
N LYS A 86 -10.26 16.19 4.41
CA LYS A 86 -10.38 17.02 5.63
C LYS A 86 -9.10 17.04 6.45
N LEU A 87 -8.41 15.91 6.57
CA LEU A 87 -7.14 15.82 7.26
C LEU A 87 -6.08 16.70 6.57
N LEU A 88 -5.96 16.61 5.23
CA LEU A 88 -5.04 17.46 4.47
C LEU A 88 -5.31 18.95 4.69
N GLN A 89 -6.58 19.37 4.65
CA GLN A 89 -6.98 20.76 4.91
C GLN A 89 -6.58 21.21 6.31
N ARG A 90 -6.83 20.40 7.34
CA ARG A 90 -6.45 20.70 8.73
C ARG A 90 -4.93 20.83 8.91
N CYS A 91 -4.16 20.01 8.19
CA CYS A 91 -2.70 20.02 8.20
C CYS A 91 -2.10 21.08 7.25
N LYS A 92 -2.93 21.88 6.55
CA LYS A 92 -2.50 22.84 5.52
C LYS A 92 -1.63 22.20 4.42
N ILE A 93 -1.91 20.96 4.09
CA ILE A 93 -1.25 20.22 2.99
C ILE A 93 -2.09 20.41 1.73
N PRO A 94 -1.47 20.69 0.56
CA PRO A 94 -2.19 20.79 -0.71
C PRO A 94 -3.07 19.57 -0.98
N GLU A 95 -4.26 19.82 -1.55
CA GLU A 95 -5.19 18.73 -1.85
C GLU A 95 -4.56 17.75 -2.86
N THR A 96 -4.59 16.49 -2.53
CA THR A 96 -4.17 15.39 -3.39
C THR A 96 -5.13 14.20 -3.26
N ASN A 97 -5.08 13.27 -4.20
CA ASN A 97 -5.89 12.07 -4.13
C ASN A 97 -5.30 11.05 -3.13
N PHE A 98 -6.14 10.14 -2.65
CA PHE A 98 -5.71 9.12 -1.68
C PHE A 98 -4.60 8.20 -2.21
N HIS A 99 -4.52 8.01 -3.53
CA HIS A 99 -3.48 7.19 -4.17
C HIS A 99 -2.07 7.80 -4.06
N ALA A 100 -1.97 9.10 -3.77
CA ALA A 100 -0.69 9.76 -3.50
C ALA A 100 0.05 9.13 -2.31
N LEU A 101 -0.66 8.59 -1.32
CA LEU A 101 -0.03 7.87 -0.21
C LEU A 101 0.76 6.66 -0.69
N ARG A 102 0.19 5.91 -1.64
CA ARG A 102 0.88 4.77 -2.26
C ARG A 102 2.10 5.22 -3.07
N HIS A 103 2.00 6.33 -3.79
CA HIS A 103 3.14 6.88 -4.52
C HIS A 103 4.25 7.33 -3.57
N THR A 104 3.89 8.06 -2.51
CA THR A 104 4.84 8.49 -1.49
C THR A 104 5.54 7.29 -0.84
N PHE A 105 4.79 6.28 -0.44
CA PHE A 105 5.36 5.05 0.11
C PHE A 105 6.36 4.41 -0.87
N ALA A 106 5.95 4.19 -2.12
CA ALA A 106 6.82 3.55 -3.11
C ALA A 106 8.09 4.36 -3.39
N THR A 107 7.98 5.69 -3.50
CA THR A 107 9.13 6.57 -3.70
C THR A 107 10.09 6.48 -2.50
N ARG A 108 9.56 6.52 -1.27
CA ARG A 108 10.40 6.39 -0.06
C ARG A 108 11.08 5.03 0.04
N CYS A 109 10.42 3.95 -0.35
CA CYS A 109 11.03 2.63 -0.41
C CYS A 109 12.21 2.59 -1.39
N VAL A 110 12.06 3.21 -2.58
CA VAL A 110 13.16 3.30 -3.55
C VAL A 110 14.32 4.14 -3.02
N GLU A 111 14.05 5.28 -2.39
CA GLU A 111 15.07 6.13 -1.76
C GLU A 111 15.81 5.40 -0.62
N LEU A 112 15.14 4.52 0.10
CA LEU A 112 15.72 3.65 1.15
C LEU A 112 16.46 2.43 0.58
N GLY A 113 16.50 2.26 -0.75
CA GLY A 113 17.22 1.16 -1.40
C GLY A 113 16.50 -0.18 -1.37
N PHE A 114 15.17 -0.19 -1.26
CA PHE A 114 14.41 -1.44 -1.35
C PHE A 114 14.68 -2.13 -2.69
N ASP A 115 14.81 -3.46 -2.63
CA ASP A 115 14.80 -4.26 -3.85
C ASP A 115 13.49 -4.05 -4.62
N ILE A 116 13.62 -3.77 -5.92
CA ILE A 116 12.48 -3.37 -6.76
C ILE A 116 11.49 -4.50 -6.97
N LYS A 117 11.96 -5.75 -7.00
CA LYS A 117 11.09 -6.92 -7.09
C LYS A 117 10.25 -7.04 -5.83
N THR A 118 10.88 -6.98 -4.67
CA THR A 118 10.22 -6.98 -3.35
C THR A 118 9.20 -5.84 -3.23
N LEU A 119 9.57 -4.62 -3.65
CA LEU A 119 8.65 -3.48 -3.65
C LEU A 119 7.45 -3.73 -4.59
N SER A 120 7.69 -4.28 -5.77
CA SER A 120 6.62 -4.61 -6.73
C SER A 120 5.61 -5.62 -6.16
N GLU A 121 6.10 -6.63 -5.43
CA GLU A 121 5.27 -7.63 -4.75
C GLU A 121 4.46 -7.00 -3.60
N ILE A 122 5.08 -6.19 -2.75
CA ILE A 122 4.38 -5.44 -1.70
C ILE A 122 3.27 -4.57 -2.28
N LEU A 123 3.53 -3.90 -3.38
CA LEU A 123 2.56 -3.06 -4.08
C LEU A 123 1.48 -3.89 -4.80
N GLY A 124 1.72 -5.16 -5.10
CA GLY A 124 0.82 -6.01 -5.87
C GLY A 124 0.72 -5.61 -7.35
N HIS A 125 1.82 -5.18 -7.94
CA HIS A 125 1.89 -4.92 -9.37
C HIS A 125 1.95 -6.23 -10.15
N SER A 126 1.24 -6.29 -11.28
CA SER A 126 1.25 -7.46 -12.15
C SER A 126 2.57 -7.65 -12.91
N SER A 127 3.40 -6.62 -12.96
CA SER A 127 4.73 -6.65 -13.57
C SER A 127 5.67 -5.71 -12.83
N ILE A 128 6.91 -6.15 -12.62
CA ILE A 128 7.99 -5.35 -12.04
C ILE A 128 8.24 -4.07 -12.86
N ASN A 129 8.00 -4.10 -14.16
CA ASN A 129 8.18 -2.94 -15.06
C ASN A 129 7.30 -1.75 -14.65
N ILE A 130 6.14 -2.00 -14.04
CA ILE A 130 5.28 -0.92 -13.52
C ILE A 130 6.00 -0.16 -12.42
N THR A 131 6.70 -0.87 -11.53
CA THR A 131 7.48 -0.28 -10.44
C THR A 131 8.72 0.44 -10.98
N LEU A 132 9.47 -0.20 -11.87
CA LEU A 132 10.66 0.37 -12.50
C LEU A 132 10.33 1.67 -13.23
N ASN A 133 9.38 1.64 -14.15
CA ASN A 133 9.06 2.80 -14.98
C ASN A 133 8.48 3.98 -14.19
N ARG A 134 7.82 3.69 -13.07
CA ARG A 134 7.13 4.73 -12.30
C ARG A 134 7.97 5.34 -11.18
N TYR A 135 8.87 4.58 -10.57
CA TYR A 135 9.56 5.00 -9.35
C TYR A 135 11.08 4.97 -9.45
N VAL A 136 11.66 4.31 -10.45
CA VAL A 136 13.12 4.15 -10.56
C VAL A 136 13.66 5.04 -11.68
N HIS A 137 14.17 6.21 -11.30
CA HIS A 137 14.81 7.16 -12.21
C HIS A 137 16.23 7.47 -11.71
N PRO A 138 17.22 6.58 -11.99
CA PRO A 138 18.56 6.74 -11.44
C PRO A 138 19.23 8.01 -11.97
N SER A 139 19.63 8.89 -11.05
CA SER A 139 20.44 10.05 -11.37
C SER A 139 21.84 9.64 -11.87
N PHE A 140 22.54 10.55 -12.53
CA PHE A 140 23.93 10.31 -12.93
C PHE A 140 24.84 10.06 -11.71
N ASP A 141 24.62 10.78 -10.60
CA ASP A 141 25.38 10.61 -9.37
C ASP A 141 25.19 9.21 -8.76
N LEU A 142 23.95 8.68 -8.78
CA LEU A 142 23.69 7.32 -8.34
C LEU A 142 24.40 6.29 -9.22
N LYS A 143 24.41 6.51 -10.55
CA LYS A 143 25.17 5.65 -11.48
C LYS A 143 26.66 5.68 -11.15
N LYS A 144 27.23 6.88 -10.89
CA LYS A 144 28.64 7.05 -10.52
C LYS A 144 28.97 6.37 -9.20
N GLN A 145 28.13 6.52 -8.18
CA GLN A 145 28.28 5.85 -6.90
C GLN A 145 28.29 4.32 -7.05
N ASN A 146 27.35 3.77 -7.83
CA ASN A 146 27.29 2.34 -8.07
C ASN A 146 28.49 1.81 -8.86
N MET A 147 28.97 2.58 -9.84
CA MET A 147 30.20 2.21 -10.55
C MET A 147 31.44 2.22 -9.64
N ASN A 148 31.51 3.16 -8.71
CA ASN A 148 32.64 3.22 -7.76
C ASN A 148 32.70 2.00 -6.80
N LYS A 149 31.57 1.31 -6.55
CA LYS A 149 31.58 0.06 -5.79
C LYS A 149 32.40 -1.04 -6.46
N MET A 150 32.58 -0.97 -7.79
CA MET A 150 33.45 -1.91 -8.52
C MET A 150 34.94 -1.80 -8.10
N ASN A 151 35.35 -0.66 -7.53
CA ASN A 151 36.72 -0.49 -7.06
C ASN A 151 37.06 -1.47 -5.91
N GLU A 152 36.05 -1.90 -5.13
CA GLU A 152 36.24 -2.88 -4.06
C GLU A 152 36.62 -4.28 -4.62
N LEU A 153 36.17 -4.58 -5.83
CA LEU A 153 36.49 -5.84 -6.54
C LEU A 153 37.81 -5.76 -7.31
N ILE A 154 38.25 -4.55 -7.68
CA ILE A 154 39.40 -4.31 -8.55
C ILE A 154 40.65 -3.94 -7.71
N SER A 155 40.54 -3.86 -6.38
CA SER A 155 41.71 -3.63 -5.54
C SER A 155 42.69 -4.81 -5.68
N PHE A 156 43.64 -4.63 -6.62
CA PHE A 156 44.80 -5.50 -6.71
C PHE A 156 45.64 -5.31 -5.42
N ARG A 157 45.94 -6.41 -4.76
CA ARG A 157 46.95 -6.45 -3.72
C ARG A 157 48.34 -6.18 -4.28
#